data_811f2a3f35f5495c0278fedf1e51b753
#
_entry.id   811f2a3f35f5495c0278fedf1e51b753
#
_cell.length_a   1.000
_cell.length_b   1.000
_cell.length_c   1.000
_cell.angle_alpha   90.00
_cell.angle_beta   90.00
_cell.angle_gamma   90.00
#
_symmetry.space_group_name_H-M   'P 1'
#
loop_
_entity.id
_entity.type
_entity.pdbx_description
1 polymer ?
#
loop_
_entity_poly.entity_id
_entity_poly.type
_entity_poly.pdbx_seq_one_letter_code
_entity_poly.pdbx_strand_id
1 'polypeptide(L)'
;MWTLAALGAATLIGVAAYSLSSPGIETPKYRVLRRTGEVEIRYYPSMVVARTPVGSASFDQSGSNGFREIAGYIFGGNARNQKIAMTAPVVMNLSDSATMYFVMPKEYAAADLPQPNSGRVVVAEEAPKVLAVLRFGGFTNDREISAKCIELGETLAREGLKPTGTFMYMGYNAPWDVVNRRNEVAVELEWDVDGIQ
;
A
#
# COMPACT_ATOMS: atom_id res chain seq x y z
N MET A 1 -17.53 -3.28 -43.15
CA MET A 1 -17.17 -2.42 -42.01
C MET A 1 -17.76 -2.93 -40.68
N TRP A 2 -17.63 -4.22 -40.35
CA TRP A 2 -18.25 -4.81 -39.14
C TRP A 2 -17.26 -5.60 -38.27
N THR A 3 -15.97 -5.56 -38.56
CA THR A 3 -14.95 -6.39 -37.89
C THR A 3 -14.17 -5.68 -36.75
N LEU A 4 -14.29 -4.36 -36.61
CA LEU A 4 -13.56 -3.60 -35.56
C LEU A 4 -14.32 -3.48 -34.22
N ALA A 5 -15.65 -3.66 -34.22
CA ALA A 5 -16.45 -3.58 -32.99
C ALA A 5 -16.36 -4.86 -32.13
N ALA A 6 -16.07 -6.00 -32.71
CA ALA A 6 -16.01 -7.29 -32.02
C ALA A 6 -14.71 -7.45 -31.18
N LEU A 7 -13.60 -6.84 -31.61
CA LEU A 7 -12.31 -6.92 -30.87
C LEU A 7 -12.30 -6.05 -29.61
N GLY A 8 -13.01 -4.93 -29.64
CA GLY A 8 -13.11 -4.05 -28.45
C GLY A 8 -13.95 -4.65 -27.32
N ALA A 9 -15.02 -5.36 -27.67
CA ALA A 9 -15.90 -6.00 -26.69
C ALA A 9 -15.24 -7.22 -26.01
N ALA A 10 -14.45 -8.00 -26.76
CA ALA A 10 -13.77 -9.18 -26.23
C ALA A 10 -12.65 -8.81 -25.23
N THR A 11 -11.93 -7.70 -25.47
CA THR A 11 -10.90 -7.22 -24.53
C THR A 11 -11.49 -6.65 -23.24
N LEU A 12 -12.61 -5.94 -23.31
CA LEU A 12 -13.29 -5.42 -22.12
C LEU A 12 -13.90 -6.53 -21.25
N ILE A 13 -14.47 -7.56 -21.89
CA ILE A 13 -15.00 -8.73 -21.17
C ILE A 13 -13.86 -9.54 -20.54
N GLY A 14 -12.72 -9.68 -21.21
CA GLY A 14 -11.55 -10.37 -20.67
C GLY A 14 -10.95 -9.67 -19.44
N VAL A 15 -10.87 -8.34 -19.43
CA VAL A 15 -10.39 -7.55 -18.29
C VAL A 15 -11.38 -7.62 -17.12
N ALA A 16 -12.68 -7.50 -17.38
CA ALA A 16 -13.69 -7.63 -16.33
C ALA A 16 -13.74 -9.05 -15.74
N ALA A 17 -13.62 -10.09 -16.56
CA ALA A 17 -13.58 -11.47 -16.09
C ALA A 17 -12.31 -11.78 -15.30
N TYR A 18 -11.17 -11.19 -15.66
CA TYR A 18 -9.92 -11.32 -14.91
C TYR A 18 -10.03 -10.66 -13.52
N SER A 19 -10.62 -9.47 -13.42
CA SER A 19 -10.86 -8.80 -12.14
C SER A 19 -11.82 -9.55 -11.22
N LEU A 20 -12.79 -10.28 -11.79
CA LEU A 20 -13.76 -11.07 -11.04
C LEU A 20 -13.25 -12.47 -10.65
N SER A 21 -12.22 -12.97 -11.32
CA SER A 21 -11.65 -14.32 -11.10
C SER A 21 -10.26 -14.33 -10.46
N SER A 22 -9.68 -13.17 -10.17
CA SER A 22 -8.42 -13.10 -9.44
C SER A 22 -8.64 -13.56 -8.00
N PRO A 23 -7.89 -14.53 -7.49
CA PRO A 23 -7.88 -14.83 -6.05
C PRO A 23 -7.56 -13.52 -5.31
N GLY A 24 -8.24 -13.26 -4.21
CA GLY A 24 -8.08 -12.02 -3.46
C GLY A 24 -6.61 -11.70 -3.21
N ILE A 25 -6.18 -10.48 -3.57
CA ILE A 25 -4.81 -10.03 -3.35
C ILE A 25 -4.51 -10.12 -1.85
N GLU A 26 -3.38 -10.73 -1.48
CA GLU A 26 -2.98 -10.86 -0.08
C GLU A 26 -2.80 -9.47 0.55
N THR A 27 -3.30 -9.32 1.78
CA THR A 27 -3.14 -8.12 2.59
C THR A 27 -2.49 -8.47 3.92
N PRO A 28 -1.63 -7.62 4.49
CA PRO A 28 -1.03 -7.86 5.79
C PRO A 28 -2.14 -7.98 6.84
N LYS A 29 -1.98 -8.96 7.73
CA LYS A 29 -2.87 -9.14 8.86
C LYS A 29 -2.61 -8.07 9.90
N TYR A 30 -3.67 -7.56 10.49
CA TYR A 30 -3.59 -6.63 11.62
C TYR A 30 -4.65 -6.98 12.66
N ARG A 31 -4.47 -6.48 13.88
CA ARG A 31 -5.45 -6.56 14.94
C ARG A 31 -5.95 -5.15 15.26
N VAL A 32 -7.26 -4.95 15.25
CA VAL A 32 -7.85 -3.68 15.69
C VAL A 32 -7.81 -3.64 17.21
N LEU A 33 -7.11 -2.66 17.76
CA LEU A 33 -6.97 -2.44 19.19
C LEU A 33 -8.10 -1.55 19.73
N ARG A 34 -8.45 -0.52 18.94
CA ARG A 34 -9.46 0.48 19.32
C ARG A 34 -10.12 1.06 18.07
N ARG A 35 -11.36 1.51 18.21
CA ARG A 35 -12.06 2.32 17.21
C ARG A 35 -12.52 3.64 17.83
N THR A 36 -12.36 4.72 17.07
CA THR A 36 -12.82 6.06 17.44
C THR A 36 -13.43 6.70 16.20
N GLY A 37 -14.77 6.72 16.14
CA GLY A 37 -15.49 7.07 14.93
C GLY A 37 -15.07 6.16 13.76
N GLU A 38 -14.60 6.76 12.68
CA GLU A 38 -14.13 6.06 11.48
C GLU A 38 -12.64 5.67 11.53
N VAL A 39 -11.94 6.10 12.60
CA VAL A 39 -10.51 5.78 12.78
C VAL A 39 -10.34 4.46 13.52
N GLU A 40 -9.53 3.57 12.96
CA GLU A 40 -9.11 2.33 13.61
C GLU A 40 -7.65 2.48 14.09
N ILE A 41 -7.40 2.10 15.33
CA ILE A 41 -6.05 1.90 15.85
C ILE A 41 -5.71 0.43 15.66
N ARG A 42 -4.71 0.17 14.82
CA ARG A 42 -4.36 -1.18 14.35
C ARG A 42 -2.94 -1.54 14.73
N TYR A 43 -2.77 -2.71 15.31
CA TYR A 43 -1.46 -3.34 15.49
C TYR A 43 -1.11 -4.16 14.24
N TYR A 44 0.04 -3.91 13.68
CA TYR A 44 0.68 -4.71 12.63
C TYR A 44 1.89 -5.43 13.21
N PRO A 45 1.99 -6.77 13.06
CA PRO A 45 3.21 -7.50 13.43
C PRO A 45 4.37 -7.11 12.51
N SER A 46 5.56 -7.61 12.78
CA SER A 46 6.69 -7.46 11.85
C SER A 46 6.32 -7.99 10.47
N MET A 47 6.82 -7.33 9.43
CA MET A 47 6.55 -7.70 8.04
C MET A 47 7.77 -7.40 7.17
N VAL A 48 7.96 -8.20 6.13
CA VAL A 48 8.99 -7.93 5.12
C VAL A 48 8.43 -7.02 4.06
N VAL A 49 9.19 -6.01 3.66
CA VAL A 49 8.82 -5.04 2.63
C VAL A 49 9.91 -4.92 1.56
N ALA A 50 9.49 -4.63 0.33
CA ALA A 50 10.36 -4.10 -0.71
C ALA A 50 10.06 -2.61 -0.85
N ARG A 51 11.07 -1.76 -0.65
CA ARG A 51 10.91 -0.30 -0.65
C ARG A 51 11.84 0.38 -1.64
N THR A 52 11.40 1.52 -2.17
CA THR A 52 12.20 2.39 -3.04
C THR A 52 11.99 3.86 -2.68
N PRO A 53 13.02 4.72 -2.76
CA PRO A 53 12.81 6.15 -2.65
C PRO A 53 12.02 6.66 -3.86
N VAL A 54 11.13 7.61 -3.62
CA VAL A 54 10.40 8.33 -4.68
C VAL A 54 10.81 9.80 -4.69
N GLY A 55 10.69 10.44 -5.85
CA GLY A 55 11.24 11.80 -6.02
C GLY A 55 10.45 12.91 -5.33
N SER A 56 9.23 12.63 -4.86
CA SER A 56 8.33 13.60 -4.24
C SER A 56 7.32 12.89 -3.36
N ALA A 57 6.86 13.56 -2.31
CA ALA A 57 5.72 13.13 -1.50
C ALA A 57 4.36 13.21 -2.23
N SER A 58 4.33 13.82 -3.42
CA SER A 58 3.15 13.87 -4.28
C SER A 58 2.87 12.50 -4.88
N PHE A 59 1.70 11.96 -4.58
CA PHE A 59 1.21 10.72 -5.15
C PHE A 59 0.98 10.86 -6.67
N ASP A 60 0.45 12.00 -7.11
CA ASP A 60 0.18 12.28 -8.52
C ASP A 60 1.45 12.30 -9.37
N GLN A 61 2.57 12.79 -8.82
CA GLN A 61 3.86 12.90 -9.53
C GLN A 61 4.70 11.63 -9.44
N SER A 62 4.73 10.98 -8.29
CA SER A 62 5.72 9.94 -7.97
C SER A 62 5.14 8.53 -7.85
N GLY A 63 3.82 8.42 -7.66
CA GLY A 63 3.15 7.14 -7.42
C GLY A 63 3.42 6.11 -8.53
N SER A 64 3.30 6.51 -9.79
CA SER A 64 3.52 5.61 -10.93
C SER A 64 4.99 5.16 -11.08
N ASN A 65 5.95 6.01 -10.73
CA ASN A 65 7.37 5.70 -10.85
C ASN A 65 7.82 4.73 -9.76
N GLY A 66 7.47 5.00 -8.51
CA GLY A 66 7.75 4.11 -7.38
C GLY A 66 7.11 2.75 -7.56
N PHE A 67 5.84 2.73 -8.00
CA PHE A 67 5.15 1.49 -8.30
C PHE A 67 5.90 0.64 -9.34
N ARG A 68 6.29 1.23 -10.48
CA ARG A 68 7.00 0.50 -11.54
C ARG A 68 8.35 -0.08 -11.08
N GLU A 69 9.05 0.63 -10.22
CA GLU A 69 10.34 0.19 -9.68
C GLU A 69 10.19 -1.10 -8.87
N ILE A 70 9.23 -1.12 -7.92
CA ILE A 70 8.99 -2.31 -7.08
C ILE A 70 8.28 -3.42 -7.87
N ALA A 71 7.34 -3.05 -8.75
CA ALA A 71 6.69 -4.01 -9.64
C ALA A 71 7.71 -4.72 -10.54
N GLY A 72 8.70 -3.99 -11.05
CA GLY A 72 9.83 -4.59 -11.79
C GLY A 72 10.53 -5.68 -10.98
N TYR A 73 10.82 -5.44 -9.71
CA TYR A 73 11.41 -6.41 -8.81
C TYR A 73 10.56 -7.67 -8.65
N ILE A 74 9.26 -7.53 -8.31
CA ILE A 74 8.38 -8.68 -8.05
C ILE A 74 8.02 -9.46 -9.32
N PHE A 75 8.09 -8.84 -10.50
CA PHE A 75 7.80 -9.50 -11.78
C PHE A 75 9.04 -10.11 -12.45
N GLY A 76 10.12 -10.30 -11.72
CA GLY A 76 11.30 -11.03 -12.16
C GLY A 76 12.57 -10.18 -12.32
N GLY A 77 12.53 -8.87 -12.03
CA GLY A 77 13.69 -7.98 -12.00
C GLY A 77 14.59 -8.23 -10.79
N ASN A 78 14.95 -9.49 -10.55
CA ASN A 78 15.75 -9.94 -9.42
C ASN A 78 16.73 -11.04 -9.85
N ALA A 79 17.72 -11.33 -9.02
CA ALA A 79 18.83 -12.23 -9.31
C ALA A 79 18.40 -13.67 -9.68
N ARG A 80 17.17 -14.07 -9.36
CA ARG A 80 16.64 -15.41 -9.66
C ARG A 80 15.63 -15.41 -10.82
N ASN A 81 15.32 -14.26 -11.42
CA ASN A 81 14.19 -14.07 -12.35
C ASN A 81 12.86 -14.63 -11.78
N GLN A 82 12.73 -14.61 -10.46
CA GLN A 82 11.60 -15.18 -9.73
C GLN A 82 10.43 -14.21 -9.74
N LYS A 83 9.25 -14.70 -10.05
CA LYS A 83 8.01 -13.95 -9.86
C LYS A 83 7.55 -14.09 -8.40
N ILE A 84 7.28 -12.96 -7.77
CA ILE A 84 6.74 -12.85 -6.42
C ILE A 84 5.30 -12.35 -6.55
N ALA A 85 4.38 -12.92 -5.79
CA ALA A 85 2.97 -12.51 -5.85
C ALA A 85 2.82 -11.05 -5.39
N MET A 86 1.91 -10.33 -6.03
CA MET A 86 1.58 -8.97 -5.62
C MET A 86 0.68 -9.01 -4.39
N THR A 87 0.90 -8.06 -3.48
CA THR A 87 0.08 -7.83 -2.30
C THR A 87 -0.53 -6.44 -2.31
N ALA A 88 -1.46 -6.17 -1.42
CA ALA A 88 -2.01 -4.85 -1.15
C ALA A 88 -1.98 -4.57 0.38
N PRO A 89 -1.83 -3.34 0.81
CA PRO A 89 -1.74 -2.10 0.01
C PRO A 89 -0.35 -1.84 -0.57
N VAL A 90 -0.32 -0.97 -1.59
CA VAL A 90 0.87 -0.19 -1.93
C VAL A 90 0.92 0.98 -0.96
N VAL A 91 2.02 1.14 -0.25
CA VAL A 91 2.17 2.19 0.78
C VAL A 91 3.15 3.25 0.31
N MET A 92 2.75 4.51 0.44
CA MET A 92 3.60 5.67 0.17
C MET A 92 3.72 6.52 1.43
N ASN A 93 4.94 6.69 1.92
CA ASN A 93 5.25 7.62 3.00
C ASN A 93 5.27 9.06 2.45
N LEU A 94 4.57 9.96 3.11
CA LEU A 94 4.33 11.34 2.66
C LEU A 94 5.30 12.35 3.31
N SER A 95 6.57 11.96 3.50
CA SER A 95 7.63 12.84 4.01
C SER A 95 8.43 13.48 2.87
N ASP A 96 9.28 14.44 3.21
CA ASP A 96 10.24 15.04 2.26
C ASP A 96 11.21 13.98 1.69
N SER A 97 11.50 12.93 2.45
CA SER A 97 12.24 11.74 2.02
C SER A 97 11.28 10.63 1.64
N ALA A 98 10.31 10.94 0.76
CA ALA A 98 9.24 10.04 0.40
C ALA A 98 9.74 8.69 -0.10
N THR A 99 9.13 7.63 0.40
CA THR A 99 9.40 6.25 0.01
C THR A 99 8.09 5.54 -0.32
N MET A 100 8.18 4.60 -1.24
CA MET A 100 7.09 3.66 -1.52
C MET A 100 7.53 2.26 -1.14
N TYR A 101 6.61 1.46 -0.63
CA TYR A 101 6.89 0.04 -0.37
C TYR A 101 5.68 -0.86 -0.62
N PHE A 102 5.98 -2.12 -0.95
CA PHE A 102 5.04 -3.23 -0.98
C PHE A 102 5.37 -4.16 0.17
N VAL A 103 4.37 -4.63 0.86
CA VAL A 103 4.55 -5.73 1.82
C VAL A 103 4.78 -7.00 1.01
N MET A 104 5.76 -7.82 1.38
CA MET A 104 6.00 -9.09 0.70
C MET A 104 5.00 -10.15 1.19
N PRO A 105 4.67 -11.15 0.34
CA PRO A 105 3.82 -12.25 0.78
C PRO A 105 4.34 -12.91 2.06
N LYS A 106 3.43 -13.26 2.96
CA LYS A 106 3.73 -13.78 4.31
C LYS A 106 4.60 -15.05 4.35
N GLU A 107 4.67 -15.76 3.23
CA GLU A 107 5.47 -16.98 3.08
C GLU A 107 6.97 -16.72 2.98
N TYR A 108 7.40 -15.46 2.75
CA TYR A 108 8.80 -15.11 2.61
C TYR A 108 9.36 -14.46 3.88
N ALA A 109 10.45 -15.02 4.39
CA ALA A 109 11.37 -14.27 5.23
C ALA A 109 12.26 -13.37 4.34
N ALA A 110 12.85 -12.32 4.89
CA ALA A 110 13.70 -11.40 4.12
C ALA A 110 14.88 -12.11 3.45
N ALA A 111 15.44 -13.13 4.10
CA ALA A 111 16.55 -13.93 3.57
C ALA A 111 16.16 -14.83 2.39
N ASP A 112 14.87 -15.16 2.26
CA ASP A 112 14.38 -16.05 1.19
C ASP A 112 14.13 -15.29 -0.11
N LEU A 113 14.01 -13.98 -0.04
CA LEU A 113 13.74 -13.14 -1.19
C LEU A 113 15.00 -12.95 -2.04
N PRO A 114 14.87 -12.98 -3.38
CA PRO A 114 16.00 -12.76 -4.27
C PRO A 114 16.48 -11.31 -4.20
N GLN A 115 17.78 -11.09 -4.42
CA GLN A 115 18.36 -9.74 -4.51
C GLN A 115 17.71 -8.96 -5.67
N PRO A 116 17.24 -7.72 -5.44
CA PRO A 116 16.79 -6.86 -6.52
C PRO A 116 17.92 -6.55 -7.51
N ASN A 117 17.61 -6.52 -8.81
CA ASN A 117 18.56 -6.08 -9.84
C ASN A 117 18.74 -4.55 -9.84
N SER A 118 17.74 -3.82 -9.38
CA SER A 118 17.81 -2.37 -9.19
C SER A 118 18.42 -2.05 -7.83
N GLY A 119 19.50 -1.26 -7.80
CA GLY A 119 20.09 -0.76 -6.55
C GLY A 119 19.19 0.22 -5.77
N ARG A 120 18.04 0.60 -6.34
CA ARG A 120 17.06 1.49 -5.68
C ARG A 120 16.06 0.72 -4.84
N VAL A 121 15.83 -0.56 -5.14
CA VAL A 121 14.91 -1.40 -4.36
C VAL A 121 15.66 -2.07 -3.23
N VAL A 122 15.16 -1.91 -2.02
CA VAL A 122 15.72 -2.52 -0.81
C VAL A 122 14.67 -3.40 -0.17
N VAL A 123 15.02 -4.65 0.08
CA VAL A 123 14.22 -5.58 0.90
C VAL A 123 14.63 -5.39 2.36
N ALA A 124 13.67 -5.16 3.23
CA ALA A 124 13.91 -4.93 4.66
C ALA A 124 12.78 -5.52 5.51
N GLU A 125 13.08 -5.80 6.76
CA GLU A 125 12.08 -6.12 7.78
C GLU A 125 11.64 -4.85 8.48
N GLU A 126 10.32 -4.65 8.54
CA GLU A 126 9.68 -3.59 9.32
C GLU A 126 9.32 -4.13 10.70
N ALA A 127 9.68 -3.39 11.75
CA ALA A 127 9.33 -3.74 13.12
C ALA A 127 7.80 -3.70 13.33
N PRO A 128 7.28 -4.42 14.35
CA PRO A 128 5.88 -4.27 14.75
C PRO A 128 5.55 -2.81 15.04
N LYS A 129 4.34 -2.38 14.64
CA LYS A 129 3.92 -0.98 14.84
C LYS A 129 2.42 -0.86 15.06
N VAL A 130 2.02 0.22 15.70
CA VAL A 130 0.62 0.60 15.84
C VAL A 130 0.34 1.82 14.97
N LEU A 131 -0.65 1.67 14.10
CA LEU A 131 -1.09 2.72 13.19
C LEU A 131 -2.50 3.17 13.53
N ALA A 132 -2.71 4.48 13.53
CA ALA A 132 -4.05 5.05 13.37
C ALA A 132 -4.37 5.11 11.89
N VAL A 133 -5.53 4.60 11.50
CA VAL A 133 -5.92 4.42 10.10
C VAL A 133 -7.31 4.98 9.87
N LEU A 134 -7.44 5.83 8.84
CA LEU A 134 -8.72 6.34 8.34
C LEU A 134 -8.94 5.81 6.93
N ARG A 135 -10.04 5.08 6.73
CA ARG A 135 -10.42 4.51 5.43
C ARG A 135 -11.34 5.45 4.66
N PHE A 136 -11.16 5.52 3.34
CA PHE A 136 -12.04 6.24 2.42
C PHE A 136 -12.12 5.53 1.06
N GLY A 137 -13.13 5.87 0.28
CA GLY A 137 -13.40 5.27 -1.03
C GLY A 137 -13.11 6.21 -2.20
N GLY A 138 -13.35 5.74 -3.41
CA GLY A 138 -13.27 6.54 -4.64
C GLY A 138 -11.88 6.63 -5.26
N PHE A 139 -11.78 7.39 -6.36
CA PHE A 139 -10.50 7.80 -6.93
C PHE A 139 -9.89 8.87 -6.04
N THR A 140 -8.58 8.91 -5.95
CA THR A 140 -7.89 9.83 -5.07
C THR A 140 -6.76 10.57 -5.79
N ASN A 141 -6.39 11.71 -5.25
CA ASN A 141 -5.30 12.58 -5.67
C ASN A 141 -4.66 13.23 -4.44
N ASP A 142 -3.60 13.99 -4.63
CA ASP A 142 -2.87 14.65 -3.52
C ASP A 142 -3.76 15.51 -2.62
N ARG A 143 -4.73 16.23 -3.20
CA ARG A 143 -5.64 17.09 -2.42
C ARG A 143 -6.51 16.28 -1.48
N GLU A 144 -7.04 15.16 -1.96
CA GLU A 144 -7.91 14.29 -1.17
C GLU A 144 -7.12 13.55 -0.09
N ILE A 145 -5.93 13.05 -0.43
CA ILE A 145 -5.01 12.43 0.54
C ILE A 145 -4.70 13.43 1.66
N SER A 146 -4.33 14.68 1.30
CA SER A 146 -4.02 15.73 2.28
C SER A 146 -5.21 16.04 3.19
N ALA A 147 -6.41 16.15 2.62
CA ALA A 147 -7.63 16.40 3.41
C ALA A 147 -7.90 15.26 4.41
N LYS A 148 -7.68 14.00 4.00
CA LYS A 148 -7.85 12.85 4.89
C LYS A 148 -6.75 12.73 5.95
N CYS A 149 -5.52 13.16 5.65
CA CYS A 149 -4.47 13.28 6.66
C CYS A 149 -4.81 14.33 7.74
N ILE A 150 -5.38 15.48 7.34
CA ILE A 150 -5.84 16.53 8.27
C ILE A 150 -6.96 15.97 9.16
N GLU A 151 -7.99 15.35 8.58
CA GLU A 151 -9.11 14.74 9.29
C GLU A 151 -8.64 13.71 10.32
N LEU A 152 -7.68 12.84 9.94
CA LEU A 152 -7.07 11.88 10.85
C LEU A 152 -6.34 12.59 11.99
N GLY A 153 -5.50 13.60 11.68
CA GLY A 153 -4.75 14.37 12.67
C GLY A 153 -5.65 15.07 13.68
N GLU A 154 -6.75 15.71 13.23
CA GLU A 154 -7.73 16.34 14.10
C GLU A 154 -8.44 15.35 15.02
N THR A 155 -8.74 14.15 14.50
CA THR A 155 -9.34 13.08 15.31
C THR A 155 -8.38 12.62 16.40
N LEU A 156 -7.11 12.41 16.06
CA LEU A 156 -6.08 12.01 17.02
C LEU A 156 -5.87 13.08 18.10
N ALA A 157 -5.85 14.36 17.72
CA ALA A 157 -5.72 15.47 18.66
C ALA A 157 -6.89 15.51 19.67
N ARG A 158 -8.14 15.32 19.20
CA ARG A 158 -9.32 15.24 20.10
C ARG A 158 -9.25 14.06 21.07
N GLU A 159 -8.67 12.95 20.65
CA GLU A 159 -8.53 11.74 21.46
C GLU A 159 -7.26 11.72 22.32
N GLY A 160 -6.42 12.75 22.26
CA GLY A 160 -5.16 12.83 22.99
C GLY A 160 -4.13 11.80 22.54
N LEU A 161 -4.25 11.27 21.33
CA LEU A 161 -3.31 10.31 20.73
C LEU A 161 -2.18 11.05 20.03
N LYS A 162 -0.94 10.59 20.24
CA LYS A 162 0.26 11.26 19.72
C LYS A 162 0.83 10.49 18.51
N PRO A 163 0.81 11.09 17.31
CA PRO A 163 1.56 10.57 16.17
C PRO A 163 3.07 10.65 16.42
N THR A 164 3.83 9.62 16.01
CA THR A 164 5.30 9.56 16.13
C THR A 164 6.00 9.64 14.79
N GLY A 165 5.28 9.45 13.70
CA GLY A 165 5.82 9.40 12.35
C GLY A 165 5.14 10.36 11.38
N THR A 166 5.53 10.24 10.12
CA THR A 166 4.89 10.91 9.00
C THR A 166 3.65 10.16 8.55
N PHE A 167 2.68 10.90 8.01
CA PHE A 167 1.52 10.28 7.38
C PHE A 167 1.93 9.42 6.19
N MET A 168 1.14 8.40 5.92
CA MET A 168 1.29 7.52 4.78
C MET A 168 -0.05 7.33 4.07
N TYR A 169 0.01 7.14 2.77
CA TYR A 169 -1.11 6.74 1.94
C TYR A 169 -1.00 5.25 1.63
N MET A 170 -2.12 4.54 1.65
CA MET A 170 -2.23 3.11 1.39
C MET A 170 -3.28 2.86 0.31
N GLY A 171 -2.85 2.46 -0.89
CA GLY A 171 -3.72 2.12 -2.02
C GLY A 171 -3.91 0.63 -2.15
N TYR A 172 -5.17 0.17 -2.15
CA TYR A 172 -5.51 -1.26 -2.18
C TYR A 172 -5.91 -1.78 -3.56
N ASN A 173 -6.23 -0.88 -4.48
CA ASN A 173 -6.80 -1.23 -5.77
C ASN A 173 -5.85 -0.96 -6.92
N ALA A 174 -5.91 -1.81 -7.94
CA ALA A 174 -5.25 -1.53 -9.20
C ALA A 174 -5.83 -0.27 -9.88
N PRO A 175 -5.06 0.41 -10.74
CA PRO A 175 -5.53 1.64 -11.42
C PRO A 175 -6.82 1.45 -12.23
N TRP A 176 -7.06 0.25 -12.75
CA TRP A 176 -8.24 -0.09 -13.56
C TRP A 176 -9.45 -0.54 -12.73
N ASP A 177 -9.32 -0.75 -11.41
CA ASP A 177 -10.45 -1.05 -10.54
C ASP A 177 -11.26 0.22 -10.33
N VAL A 178 -12.48 0.26 -10.87
CA VAL A 178 -13.33 1.46 -10.82
C VAL A 178 -14.42 1.39 -9.74
N VAL A 179 -14.65 0.20 -9.16
CA VAL A 179 -15.72 -0.05 -8.20
C VAL A 179 -15.14 -0.45 -6.85
N ASN A 180 -15.79 -0.01 -5.76
CA ASN A 180 -15.43 -0.36 -4.38
C ASN A 180 -13.95 -0.09 -4.03
N ARG A 181 -13.40 1.01 -4.55
CA ARG A 181 -12.03 1.39 -4.24
C ARG A 181 -11.84 1.61 -2.74
N ARG A 182 -10.77 1.03 -2.21
CA ARG A 182 -10.33 1.22 -0.84
C ARG A 182 -9.02 1.99 -0.84
N ASN A 183 -9.04 3.11 -0.17
CA ASN A 183 -7.86 3.90 0.16
C ASN A 183 -7.81 4.09 1.67
N GLU A 184 -6.62 4.28 2.20
CA GLU A 184 -6.44 4.61 3.61
C GLU A 184 -5.33 5.65 3.75
N VAL A 185 -5.47 6.54 4.73
CA VAL A 185 -4.36 7.30 5.28
C VAL A 185 -4.05 6.78 6.66
N ALA A 186 -2.79 6.75 7.01
CA ALA A 186 -2.36 6.23 8.30
C ALA A 186 -1.20 7.04 8.86
N VAL A 187 -1.00 6.95 10.18
CA VAL A 187 0.16 7.49 10.88
C VAL A 187 0.50 6.60 12.05
N GLU A 188 1.79 6.44 12.33
CA GLU A 188 2.26 5.68 13.47
C GLU A 188 2.00 6.43 14.78
N LEU A 189 1.61 5.68 15.82
CA LEU A 189 1.35 6.22 17.15
C LEU A 189 2.43 5.78 18.14
N GLU A 190 2.67 6.64 19.13
CA GLU A 190 3.33 6.23 20.36
C GLU A 190 2.46 5.23 21.11
N TRP A 191 2.87 3.95 21.12
CA TRP A 191 2.09 2.86 21.69
C TRP A 191 3.01 1.79 22.26
N ASP A 192 2.71 1.31 23.46
CA ASP A 192 3.41 0.18 24.02
C ASP A 192 2.99 -1.11 23.31
N VAL A 193 3.88 -1.66 22.50
CA VAL A 193 3.65 -2.88 21.72
C VAL A 193 3.98 -4.15 22.49
N ASP A 194 4.77 -4.08 23.56
CA ASP A 194 5.25 -5.25 24.31
C ASP A 194 4.11 -5.95 25.07
N GLY A 195 3.03 -5.23 25.38
CA GLY A 195 1.81 -5.78 25.98
C GLY A 195 0.80 -6.37 25.00
N ILE A 196 1.06 -6.34 23.69
CA ILE A 196 0.12 -6.77 22.66
C ILE A 196 0.43 -8.23 22.26
N GLN A 197 0.00 -9.20 23.07
CA GLN A 197 0.00 -10.63 22.71
C GLN A 197 -1.31 -11.09 22.09
#